data_7b98c679699d1cd0e7e58eaafe975e5a
#
_entry.id   7b98c679699d1cd0e7e58eaafe975e5a
#
_cell.length_a   1.000
_cell.length_b   1.000
_cell.length_c   1.000
_cell.angle_alpha   90.00
_cell.angle_beta   90.00
_cell.angle_gamma   90.00
#
_symmetry.space_group_name_H-M   'P 1'
#
loop_
_entity.id
_entity.type
_entity.pdbx_description
1 polymer ?
#
loop_
_entity_poly.entity_id
_entity_poly.type
_entity_poly.pdbx_seq_one_letter_code
_entity_poly.pdbx_strand_id
1 'polypeptide(L)'
;MERKNSLISDFLIPAGYAILVYVIWEGTGFLASFVIGKITGNWTESLNNTYVVMLLQEVSVFLIMYVLFHKKVDFVRGGKSSVSLLSAFALLIFPLIQIGDDLMTIFYGKRVFSLFSGKGIRFFMICCIACLSVGLLEEFVWRGIILNGFLSAWKDKKKGIYFAVLISSLCFGLCHYMNLLAGQDFLSTTKQVISAVCMGVFLSALYLQTNHLVFPILVHGLCNFSNFLMNEILGWDYSVWKYDDILQWILAGGYLLTGMYFVYRYIKKTTGKGW
;
A
#
# COMPACT_ATOMS: atom_id res chain seq x y z
N MET A 1 -31.51 22.41 4.99
CA MET A 1 -31.60 21.12 5.70
C MET A 1 -30.20 20.77 6.20
N GLU A 2 -29.87 21.15 7.44
CA GLU A 2 -28.55 20.83 8.04
C GLU A 2 -28.43 19.33 8.15
N ARG A 3 -27.42 18.79 7.47
CA ARG A 3 -27.06 17.37 7.58
C ARG A 3 -26.57 17.15 9.01
N LYS A 4 -27.40 16.57 9.89
CA LYS A 4 -26.95 16.10 11.19
C LYS A 4 -25.77 15.19 10.94
N ASN A 5 -24.56 15.68 11.25
CA ASN A 5 -23.34 14.89 11.22
C ASN A 5 -23.51 13.73 12.21
N SER A 6 -23.81 12.55 11.71
CA SER A 6 -23.92 11.40 12.58
C SER A 6 -22.54 10.73 12.62
N LEU A 7 -22.05 10.40 13.80
CA LEU A 7 -20.86 9.58 14.01
C LEU A 7 -20.88 8.33 13.09
N ILE A 8 -22.08 7.81 12.84
CA ILE A 8 -22.33 6.65 11.99
C ILE A 8 -21.90 6.93 10.54
N SER A 9 -22.42 8.00 9.91
CA SER A 9 -22.14 8.28 8.49
C SER A 9 -20.70 8.77 8.26
N ASP A 10 -20.16 9.54 9.21
CA ASP A 10 -18.91 10.26 9.04
C ASP A 10 -17.68 9.42 9.41
N PHE A 11 -17.84 8.44 10.29
CA PHE A 11 -16.75 7.61 10.77
C PHE A 11 -17.03 6.11 10.67
N LEU A 12 -18.15 5.63 11.21
CA LEU A 12 -18.40 4.19 11.32
C LEU A 12 -18.59 3.52 9.95
N ILE A 13 -19.16 4.19 8.95
CA ILE A 13 -19.31 3.62 7.62
C ILE A 13 -17.95 3.45 6.93
N PRO A 14 -17.07 4.48 6.81
CA PRO A 14 -15.74 4.28 6.25
C PRO A 14 -14.89 3.25 7.01
N ALA A 15 -14.95 3.24 8.35
CA ALA A 15 -14.26 2.23 9.17
C ALA A 15 -14.83 0.83 8.96
N GLY A 16 -16.15 0.70 8.81
CA GLY A 16 -16.82 -0.58 8.51
C GLY A 16 -16.39 -1.16 7.17
N TYR A 17 -16.11 -0.30 6.17
CA TYR A 17 -15.55 -0.74 4.89
C TYR A 17 -14.15 -1.37 5.07
N ALA A 18 -13.30 -0.81 5.93
CA ALA A 18 -11.99 -1.39 6.22
C ALA A 18 -12.10 -2.80 6.82
N ILE A 19 -13.02 -2.98 7.78
CA ILE A 19 -13.29 -4.30 8.38
C ILE A 19 -13.85 -5.27 7.33
N LEU A 20 -14.79 -4.84 6.49
CA LEU A 20 -15.36 -5.67 5.43
C LEU A 20 -14.28 -6.15 4.45
N VAL A 21 -13.41 -5.25 4.01
CA VAL A 21 -12.30 -5.59 3.12
C VAL A 21 -11.42 -6.66 3.77
N TYR A 22 -11.07 -6.47 5.03
CA TYR A 22 -10.24 -7.41 5.75
C TYR A 22 -10.88 -8.81 5.83
N VAL A 23 -12.16 -8.90 6.18
CA VAL A 23 -12.89 -10.18 6.23
C VAL A 23 -12.91 -10.86 4.86
N ILE A 24 -13.11 -10.10 3.78
CA ILE A 24 -13.07 -10.62 2.41
C ILE A 24 -11.67 -11.11 2.06
N TRP A 25 -10.63 -10.34 2.43
CA TRP A 25 -9.22 -10.69 2.21
C TRP A 25 -8.87 -12.04 2.86
N GLU A 26 -9.09 -12.16 4.16
CA GLU A 26 -8.79 -13.41 4.88
C GLU A 26 -9.62 -14.60 4.36
N GLY A 27 -10.90 -14.40 4.08
CA GLY A 27 -11.77 -15.43 3.53
C GLY A 27 -11.32 -15.93 2.16
N THR A 28 -10.90 -15.02 1.27
CA THR A 28 -10.39 -15.39 -0.06
C THR A 28 -9.02 -16.04 0.01
N GLY A 29 -8.13 -15.62 0.91
CA GLY A 29 -6.83 -16.24 1.17
C GLY A 29 -6.97 -17.68 1.66
N PHE A 30 -7.86 -17.89 2.62
CA PHE A 30 -8.18 -19.24 3.10
C PHE A 30 -8.73 -20.12 1.97
N LEU A 31 -9.66 -19.61 1.17
CA LEU A 31 -10.24 -20.35 0.04
C LEU A 31 -9.20 -20.68 -1.03
N ALA A 32 -8.35 -19.72 -1.39
CA ALA A 32 -7.26 -19.92 -2.37
C ALA A 32 -6.29 -21.02 -1.89
N SER A 33 -5.85 -20.95 -0.63
CA SER A 33 -4.97 -21.96 -0.02
C SER A 33 -5.64 -23.33 0.01
N PHE A 34 -6.94 -23.38 0.36
CA PHE A 34 -7.71 -24.64 0.35
C PHE A 34 -7.78 -25.26 -1.05
N VAL A 35 -8.08 -24.47 -2.08
CA VAL A 35 -8.20 -24.95 -3.46
C VAL A 35 -6.84 -25.47 -3.96
N ILE A 36 -5.76 -24.71 -3.73
CA ILE A 36 -4.40 -25.12 -4.15
C ILE A 36 -3.97 -26.39 -3.41
N GLY A 37 -4.19 -26.46 -2.09
CA GLY A 37 -3.89 -27.65 -1.30
C GLY A 37 -4.64 -28.90 -1.79
N LYS A 38 -5.87 -28.75 -2.26
CA LYS A 38 -6.64 -29.85 -2.86
C LYS A 38 -6.11 -30.26 -4.24
N ILE A 39 -5.70 -29.32 -5.07
CA ILE A 39 -5.16 -29.58 -6.42
C ILE A 39 -3.79 -30.25 -6.33
N THR A 40 -2.91 -29.76 -5.47
CA THR A 40 -1.53 -30.25 -5.33
C THR A 40 -1.43 -31.51 -4.45
N GLY A 41 -2.47 -31.82 -3.69
CA GLY A 41 -2.46 -32.91 -2.71
C GLY A 41 -1.55 -32.66 -1.49
N ASN A 42 -0.93 -31.47 -1.42
CA ASN A 42 0.04 -31.12 -0.39
C ASN A 42 -0.15 -29.71 0.14
N TRP A 43 -0.58 -29.58 1.40
CA TRP A 43 -0.80 -28.30 2.05
C TRP A 43 0.49 -27.48 2.28
N THR A 44 1.64 -28.15 2.41
CA THR A 44 2.94 -27.47 2.55
C THR A 44 3.45 -26.91 1.23
N GLU A 45 3.14 -27.55 0.09
CA GLU A 45 3.44 -26.96 -1.23
C GLU A 45 2.57 -25.74 -1.54
N SER A 46 1.33 -25.68 -1.02
CA SER A 46 0.51 -24.47 -1.18
C SER A 46 1.13 -23.26 -0.48
N LEU A 47 1.82 -23.48 0.64
CA LEU A 47 2.57 -22.41 1.33
C LEU A 47 3.86 -22.03 0.57
N ASN A 48 4.49 -22.98 -0.14
CA ASN A 48 5.66 -22.69 -0.98
C ASN A 48 5.31 -21.99 -2.29
N ASN A 49 4.04 -22.06 -2.73
CA ASN A 49 3.50 -21.27 -3.85
C ASN A 49 2.90 -19.93 -3.38
N THR A 50 3.47 -19.33 -2.34
CA THR A 50 2.95 -18.15 -1.64
C THR A 50 2.59 -17.01 -2.59
N TYR A 51 3.39 -16.75 -3.64
CA TYR A 51 3.09 -15.68 -4.61
C TYR A 51 1.91 -15.99 -5.51
N VAL A 52 1.71 -17.24 -5.89
CA VAL A 52 0.56 -17.65 -6.71
C VAL A 52 -0.71 -17.55 -5.86
N VAL A 53 -0.66 -18.01 -4.61
CA VAL A 53 -1.78 -17.87 -3.66
C VAL A 53 -2.08 -16.40 -3.41
N MET A 54 -1.05 -15.60 -3.14
CA MET A 54 -1.19 -14.16 -2.94
C MET A 54 -1.80 -13.48 -4.16
N LEU A 55 -1.31 -13.75 -5.36
CA LEU A 55 -1.85 -13.17 -6.59
C LEU A 55 -3.33 -13.54 -6.81
N LEU A 56 -3.69 -14.80 -6.59
CA LEU A 56 -5.09 -15.24 -6.70
C LEU A 56 -5.98 -14.57 -5.67
N GLN A 57 -5.49 -14.43 -4.44
CA GLN A 57 -6.18 -13.73 -3.37
C GLN A 57 -6.39 -12.26 -3.73
N GLU A 58 -5.32 -11.54 -4.09
CA GLU A 58 -5.35 -10.12 -4.44
C GLU A 58 -6.32 -9.83 -5.60
N VAL A 59 -6.22 -10.61 -6.68
CA VAL A 59 -7.10 -10.45 -7.84
C VAL A 59 -8.55 -10.76 -7.46
N SER A 60 -8.81 -11.80 -6.67
CA SER A 60 -10.17 -12.16 -6.25
C SER A 60 -10.79 -11.08 -5.37
N VAL A 61 -10.04 -10.59 -4.38
CA VAL A 61 -10.49 -9.48 -3.51
C VAL A 61 -10.71 -8.21 -4.33
N PHE A 62 -9.79 -7.87 -5.24
CA PHE A 62 -9.94 -6.70 -6.11
C PHE A 62 -11.21 -6.80 -6.95
N LEU A 63 -11.48 -7.93 -7.58
CA LEU A 63 -12.69 -8.11 -8.38
C LEU A 63 -13.96 -7.97 -7.54
N ILE A 64 -14.00 -8.55 -6.35
CA ILE A 64 -15.14 -8.42 -5.42
C ILE A 64 -15.33 -6.95 -5.04
N MET A 65 -14.26 -6.28 -4.63
CA MET A 65 -14.31 -4.88 -4.22
C MET A 65 -14.66 -3.96 -5.39
N TYR A 66 -14.15 -4.25 -6.59
CA TYR A 66 -14.50 -3.52 -7.80
C TYR A 66 -16.00 -3.63 -8.11
N VAL A 67 -16.55 -4.85 -8.09
CA VAL A 67 -18.00 -5.04 -8.32
C VAL A 67 -18.84 -4.26 -7.30
N LEU A 68 -18.45 -4.28 -6.02
CA LEU A 68 -19.19 -3.58 -4.96
C LEU A 68 -19.06 -2.06 -5.01
N PHE A 69 -17.91 -1.54 -5.43
CA PHE A 69 -17.56 -0.12 -5.23
C PHE A 69 -17.17 0.64 -6.50
N HIS A 70 -17.12 0.04 -7.71
CA HIS A 70 -16.69 0.74 -8.94
C HIS A 70 -17.46 2.03 -9.23
N LYS A 71 -18.74 2.10 -8.84
CA LYS A 71 -19.55 3.33 -8.99
C LYS A 71 -19.20 4.45 -8.00
N LYS A 72 -18.41 4.14 -6.95
CA LYS A 72 -18.00 5.09 -5.91
C LYS A 72 -16.52 5.46 -6.01
N VAL A 73 -15.76 4.75 -6.81
CA VAL A 73 -14.31 4.93 -6.95
C VAL A 73 -13.97 5.39 -8.35
N ASP A 74 -13.53 6.64 -8.44
CA ASP A 74 -12.97 7.17 -9.68
C ASP A 74 -11.47 6.90 -9.70
N PHE A 75 -11.00 6.07 -10.65
CA PHE A 75 -9.55 5.91 -10.90
C PHE A 75 -8.90 7.23 -11.31
N VAL A 76 -9.68 8.10 -11.95
CA VAL A 76 -9.30 9.45 -12.34
C VAL A 76 -10.34 10.41 -11.81
N ARG A 77 -10.02 11.17 -10.77
CA ARG A 77 -10.90 12.24 -10.29
C ARG A 77 -10.92 13.35 -11.33
N GLY A 78 -12.11 13.81 -11.71
CA GLY A 78 -12.24 14.97 -12.60
C GLY A 78 -11.51 16.19 -12.02
N GLY A 79 -10.72 16.87 -12.85
CA GLY A 79 -9.97 18.07 -12.46
C GLY A 79 -8.55 18.08 -13.04
N LYS A 80 -7.95 19.27 -13.14
CA LYS A 80 -6.55 19.40 -13.57
C LYS A 80 -5.63 18.88 -12.47
N SER A 81 -4.77 17.91 -12.79
CA SER A 81 -3.66 17.52 -11.92
C SER A 81 -2.89 18.77 -11.48
N SER A 82 -2.59 18.87 -10.20
CA SER A 82 -1.79 19.97 -9.66
C SER A 82 -0.29 19.73 -9.76
N VAL A 83 0.09 18.53 -10.17
CA VAL A 83 1.47 18.09 -10.26
C VAL A 83 1.82 17.94 -11.75
N SER A 84 2.91 18.57 -12.18
CA SER A 84 3.47 18.29 -13.50
C SER A 84 4.01 16.85 -13.55
N LEU A 85 4.09 16.26 -14.72
CA LEU A 85 4.66 14.94 -14.92
C LEU A 85 6.06 14.82 -14.27
N LEU A 86 6.87 15.87 -14.41
CA LEU A 86 8.21 15.96 -13.81
C LEU A 86 8.17 15.88 -12.26
N SER A 87 7.19 16.55 -11.63
CA SER A 87 7.02 16.48 -10.17
C SER A 87 6.52 15.12 -9.72
N ALA A 88 5.70 14.43 -10.53
CA ALA A 88 5.28 13.07 -10.25
C ALA A 88 6.48 12.09 -10.31
N PHE A 89 7.40 12.27 -11.26
CA PHE A 89 8.64 11.50 -11.31
C PHE A 89 9.56 11.76 -10.11
N ALA A 90 9.62 12.98 -9.60
CA ALA A 90 10.40 13.28 -8.39
C ALA A 90 9.88 12.52 -7.15
N LEU A 91 8.60 12.14 -7.14
CA LEU A 91 8.00 11.36 -6.06
C LEU A 91 8.37 9.87 -6.10
N LEU A 92 8.90 9.37 -7.22
CA LEU A 92 9.47 8.02 -7.30
C LEU A 92 10.83 7.90 -6.60
N ILE A 93 11.43 9.01 -6.14
CA ILE A 93 12.77 9.00 -5.53
C ILE A 93 12.83 8.06 -4.31
N PHE A 94 11.77 7.99 -3.50
CA PHE A 94 11.74 7.15 -2.31
C PHE A 94 11.82 5.65 -2.64
N PRO A 95 10.93 5.06 -3.47
CA PRO A 95 11.06 3.67 -3.87
C PRO A 95 12.34 3.39 -4.66
N LEU A 96 12.85 4.37 -5.43
CA LEU A 96 14.11 4.21 -6.14
C LEU A 96 15.33 4.18 -5.21
N ILE A 97 15.33 4.94 -4.11
CA ILE A 97 16.37 4.85 -3.07
C ILE A 97 16.32 3.46 -2.43
N GLN A 98 15.14 2.96 -2.09
CA GLN A 98 14.97 1.64 -1.49
C GLN A 98 15.48 0.54 -2.44
N ILE A 99 15.06 0.54 -3.70
CA ILE A 99 15.54 -0.42 -4.72
C ILE A 99 17.05 -0.27 -4.94
N GLY A 100 17.58 0.95 -4.92
CA GLY A 100 19.02 1.20 -5.03
C GLY A 100 19.83 0.59 -3.89
N ASP A 101 19.34 0.71 -2.65
CA ASP A 101 19.93 0.07 -1.48
C ASP A 101 19.91 -1.46 -1.59
N ASP A 102 18.79 -2.04 -2.02
CA ASP A 102 18.68 -3.48 -2.29
C ASP A 102 19.68 -3.95 -3.33
N LEU A 103 19.83 -3.22 -4.45
CA LEU A 103 20.80 -3.55 -5.49
C LEU A 103 22.24 -3.45 -5.00
N MET A 104 22.57 -2.45 -4.18
CA MET A 104 23.89 -2.32 -3.55
C MET A 104 24.15 -3.49 -2.61
N THR A 105 23.17 -3.89 -1.84
CA THR A 105 23.26 -5.04 -0.94
C THR A 105 23.50 -6.34 -1.70
N ILE A 106 22.82 -6.56 -2.84
CA ILE A 106 23.05 -7.69 -3.75
C ILE A 106 24.51 -7.67 -4.25
N PHE A 107 24.97 -6.52 -4.70
CA PHE A 107 26.29 -6.36 -5.28
C PHE A 107 27.42 -6.64 -4.25
N TYR A 108 27.32 -6.05 -3.05
CA TYR A 108 28.32 -6.24 -2.00
C TYR A 108 28.23 -7.62 -1.34
N GLY A 109 27.04 -8.21 -1.25
CA GLY A 109 26.83 -9.53 -0.67
C GLY A 109 27.37 -10.68 -1.53
N LYS A 110 27.94 -10.41 -2.73
CA LYS A 110 28.43 -11.40 -3.70
C LYS A 110 27.45 -12.52 -4.01
N ARG A 111 26.16 -12.31 -3.82
CA ARG A 111 25.14 -13.28 -4.20
C ARG A 111 24.77 -13.07 -5.65
N VAL A 112 25.37 -13.87 -6.53
CA VAL A 112 25.02 -13.91 -7.95
C VAL A 112 23.66 -14.58 -8.06
N PHE A 113 22.70 -13.79 -8.38
CA PHE A 113 21.36 -14.27 -8.65
C PHE A 113 21.30 -14.87 -10.06
N SER A 114 20.83 -16.12 -10.19
CA SER A 114 20.59 -16.71 -11.51
C SER A 114 19.25 -16.22 -12.10
N LEU A 115 19.06 -14.90 -12.13
CA LEU A 115 17.92 -14.24 -12.79
C LEU A 115 17.74 -14.69 -14.24
N PHE A 116 18.87 -15.04 -14.88
CA PHE A 116 18.90 -15.49 -16.29
C PHE A 116 18.55 -16.95 -16.49
N SER A 117 18.33 -17.74 -15.42
CA SER A 117 17.72 -19.05 -15.55
C SER A 117 16.24 -18.92 -15.89
N GLY A 118 15.68 -19.81 -16.73
CA GLY A 118 14.26 -19.77 -17.10
C GLY A 118 13.32 -19.85 -15.88
N LYS A 119 13.77 -20.44 -14.75
CA LYS A 119 13.04 -20.44 -13.47
C LYS A 119 13.11 -19.08 -12.78
N GLY A 120 14.28 -18.43 -12.78
CA GLY A 120 14.48 -17.11 -12.19
C GLY A 120 13.65 -16.03 -12.87
N ILE A 121 13.58 -16.01 -14.21
CA ILE A 121 12.77 -15.04 -14.97
C ILE A 121 11.27 -15.21 -14.65
N ARG A 122 10.77 -16.45 -14.63
CA ARG A 122 9.36 -16.70 -14.29
C ARG A 122 9.03 -16.21 -12.89
N PHE A 123 9.87 -16.53 -11.92
CA PHE A 123 9.70 -16.10 -10.54
C PHE A 123 9.69 -14.57 -10.43
N PHE A 124 10.65 -13.89 -11.06
CA PHE A 124 10.72 -12.43 -11.10
C PHE A 124 9.44 -11.81 -11.69
N MET A 125 8.93 -12.35 -12.80
CA MET A 125 7.69 -11.88 -13.41
C MET A 125 6.48 -12.03 -12.48
N ILE A 126 6.37 -13.20 -11.82
CA ILE A 126 5.30 -13.44 -10.82
C ILE A 126 5.40 -12.45 -9.67
N CYS A 127 6.61 -12.20 -9.16
CA CYS A 127 6.86 -11.24 -8.09
C CYS A 127 6.44 -9.81 -8.50
N CYS A 128 6.83 -9.36 -9.69
CA CYS A 128 6.42 -8.05 -10.22
C CYS A 128 4.89 -7.91 -10.29
N ILE A 129 4.21 -8.93 -10.84
CA ILE A 129 2.76 -8.93 -10.97
C ILE A 129 2.10 -8.93 -9.58
N ALA A 130 2.59 -9.76 -8.65
CA ALA A 130 2.08 -9.83 -7.29
C ALA A 130 2.22 -8.48 -6.56
N CYS A 131 3.39 -7.86 -6.61
CA CYS A 131 3.62 -6.55 -5.98
C CYS A 131 2.70 -5.45 -6.54
N LEU A 132 2.48 -5.45 -7.86
CA LEU A 132 1.56 -4.52 -8.50
C LEU A 132 0.10 -4.82 -8.14
N SER A 133 -0.29 -6.09 -8.00
CA SER A 133 -1.66 -6.46 -7.61
C SER A 133 -1.98 -6.04 -6.17
N VAL A 134 -1.02 -6.18 -5.23
CA VAL A 134 -1.15 -5.64 -3.87
C VAL A 134 -1.33 -4.13 -3.92
N GLY A 135 -0.44 -3.42 -4.62
CA GLY A 135 -0.56 -1.98 -4.78
C GLY A 135 -1.91 -1.56 -5.37
N LEU A 136 -2.40 -2.27 -6.40
CA LEU A 136 -3.69 -2.01 -7.01
C LEU A 136 -4.85 -2.18 -6.01
N LEU A 137 -4.91 -3.32 -5.34
CA LEU A 137 -5.99 -3.61 -4.38
C LEU A 137 -5.97 -2.63 -3.21
N GLU A 138 -4.81 -2.46 -2.58
CA GLU A 138 -4.70 -1.63 -1.39
C GLU A 138 -4.98 -0.16 -1.70
N GLU A 139 -4.48 0.37 -2.82
CA GLU A 139 -4.77 1.75 -3.18
C GLU A 139 -6.24 1.96 -3.60
N PHE A 140 -6.84 0.99 -4.27
CA PHE A 140 -8.26 1.03 -4.58
C PHE A 140 -9.11 1.12 -3.31
N VAL A 141 -8.76 0.32 -2.29
CA VAL A 141 -9.46 0.30 -1.01
C VAL A 141 -9.16 1.56 -0.20
N TRP A 142 -7.88 1.83 0.07
CA TRP A 142 -7.50 2.86 1.04
C TRP A 142 -7.67 4.28 0.51
N ARG A 143 -7.38 4.53 -0.78
CA ARG A 143 -7.52 5.85 -1.39
C ARG A 143 -8.83 5.98 -2.15
N GLY A 144 -9.20 4.93 -2.86
CA GLY A 144 -10.44 4.92 -3.64
C GLY A 144 -11.69 4.90 -2.75
N ILE A 145 -11.74 4.07 -1.72
CA ILE A 145 -12.95 3.89 -0.90
C ILE A 145 -12.84 4.67 0.42
N ILE A 146 -11.85 4.36 1.25
CA ILE A 146 -11.79 4.80 2.65
C ILE A 146 -11.44 6.28 2.75
N LEU A 147 -10.37 6.73 2.12
CA LEU A 147 -10.01 8.16 2.11
C LEU A 147 -11.11 9.01 1.49
N ASN A 148 -11.68 8.60 0.35
CA ASN A 148 -12.77 9.34 -0.27
C ASN A 148 -14.04 9.35 0.59
N GLY A 149 -14.30 8.29 1.36
CA GLY A 149 -15.35 8.26 2.37
C GLY A 149 -15.16 9.34 3.42
N PHE A 150 -13.98 9.44 4.03
CA PHE A 150 -13.68 10.50 5.02
C PHE A 150 -13.66 11.89 4.38
N LEU A 151 -13.12 12.05 3.17
CA LEU A 151 -13.14 13.33 2.46
C LEU A 151 -14.57 13.80 2.19
N SER A 152 -15.47 12.90 1.79
CA SER A 152 -16.86 13.26 1.54
C SER A 152 -17.58 13.76 2.79
N ALA A 153 -17.19 13.24 3.97
CA ALA A 153 -17.76 13.64 5.26
C ALA A 153 -17.12 14.92 5.83
N TRP A 154 -15.84 15.15 5.58
CA TRP A 154 -15.06 16.15 6.33
C TRP A 154 -14.43 17.26 5.50
N LYS A 155 -14.46 17.22 4.16
CA LYS A 155 -13.78 18.23 3.29
C LYS A 155 -14.18 19.68 3.59
N ASP A 156 -15.42 19.90 4.03
CA ASP A 156 -15.95 21.23 4.32
C ASP A 156 -15.65 21.69 5.76
N LYS A 157 -15.09 20.82 6.59
CA LYS A 157 -14.70 21.12 7.96
C LYS A 157 -13.29 21.74 7.98
N LYS A 158 -13.05 22.69 8.90
CA LYS A 158 -11.73 23.23 9.15
C LYS A 158 -10.76 22.08 9.46
N LYS A 159 -9.68 21.96 8.71
CA LYS A 159 -8.72 20.85 8.80
C LYS A 159 -9.27 19.45 8.45
N GLY A 160 -10.49 19.34 7.90
CA GLY A 160 -11.11 18.04 7.61
C GLY A 160 -10.31 17.17 6.64
N ILE A 161 -9.65 17.79 5.64
CA ILE A 161 -8.79 17.07 4.70
C ILE A 161 -7.57 16.45 5.41
N TYR A 162 -6.94 17.18 6.36
CA TYR A 162 -5.85 16.62 7.16
C TYR A 162 -6.31 15.42 7.98
N PHE A 163 -7.46 15.55 8.66
CA PHE A 163 -7.99 14.43 9.44
C PHE A 163 -8.37 13.24 8.56
N ALA A 164 -8.94 13.45 7.38
CA ALA A 164 -9.25 12.38 6.45
C ALA A 164 -7.99 11.61 6.03
N VAL A 165 -6.91 12.33 5.68
CA VAL A 165 -5.62 11.73 5.32
C VAL A 165 -5.02 10.98 6.51
N LEU A 166 -4.95 11.61 7.69
CA LEU A 166 -4.33 11.00 8.87
C LEU A 166 -5.08 9.75 9.33
N ILE A 167 -6.42 9.81 9.43
CA ILE A 167 -7.23 8.68 9.90
C ILE A 167 -7.18 7.52 8.88
N SER A 168 -7.31 7.80 7.58
CA SER A 168 -7.21 6.74 6.57
C SER A 168 -5.85 6.08 6.56
N SER A 169 -4.76 6.86 6.73
CA SER A 169 -3.39 6.35 6.81
C SER A 169 -3.13 5.56 8.11
N LEU A 170 -3.70 6.01 9.22
CA LEU A 170 -3.64 5.29 10.49
C LEU A 170 -4.36 3.94 10.39
N CYS A 171 -5.57 3.91 9.82
CA CYS A 171 -6.30 2.67 9.60
C CYS A 171 -5.50 1.71 8.68
N PHE A 172 -4.92 2.24 7.60
CA PHE A 172 -4.05 1.47 6.70
C PHE A 172 -2.87 0.84 7.44
N GLY A 173 -2.14 1.63 8.25
CA GLY A 173 -1.01 1.09 9.01
C GLY A 173 -1.44 0.07 10.06
N LEU A 174 -2.50 0.35 10.82
CA LEU A 174 -2.98 -0.54 11.89
C LEU A 174 -3.44 -1.91 11.37
N CYS A 175 -3.93 -2.02 10.13
CA CYS A 175 -4.27 -3.30 9.53
C CYS A 175 -3.08 -4.26 9.47
N HIS A 176 -1.85 -3.76 9.41
CA HIS A 176 -0.66 -4.61 9.39
C HIS A 176 -0.41 -5.36 10.71
N TYR A 177 -1.05 -4.96 11.83
CA TYR A 177 -1.01 -5.79 13.05
C TYR A 177 -1.63 -7.18 12.87
N MET A 178 -2.42 -7.39 11.82
CA MET A 178 -2.93 -8.72 11.51
C MET A 178 -1.82 -9.70 11.10
N ASN A 179 -0.65 -9.21 10.69
CA ASN A 179 0.54 -10.03 10.42
C ASN A 179 1.03 -10.79 11.68
N LEU A 180 0.67 -10.31 12.88
CA LEU A 180 0.90 -11.07 14.12
C LEU A 180 0.18 -12.42 14.10
N LEU A 181 -0.99 -12.51 13.47
CA LEU A 181 -1.74 -13.77 13.32
C LEU A 181 -1.06 -14.73 12.34
N ALA A 182 -0.27 -14.17 11.40
CA ALA A 182 0.58 -14.94 10.48
C ALA A 182 1.94 -15.31 11.09
N GLY A 183 2.19 -14.97 12.37
CA GLY A 183 3.40 -15.33 13.10
C GLY A 183 4.55 -14.33 13.01
N GLN A 184 4.33 -13.13 12.43
CA GLN A 184 5.34 -12.07 12.46
C GLN A 184 5.54 -11.59 13.91
N ASP A 185 6.78 -11.29 14.31
CA ASP A 185 7.05 -10.80 15.66
C ASP A 185 6.52 -9.37 15.87
N PHE A 186 6.23 -9.04 17.15
CA PHE A 186 5.59 -7.78 17.52
C PHE A 186 6.43 -6.54 17.14
N LEU A 187 7.76 -6.61 17.29
CA LEU A 187 8.63 -5.46 17.02
C LEU A 187 8.68 -5.16 15.51
N SER A 188 8.90 -6.18 14.69
CA SER A 188 8.91 -6.05 13.22
C SER A 188 7.55 -5.57 12.71
N THR A 189 6.46 -6.13 13.24
CA THR A 189 5.11 -5.68 12.89
C THR A 189 4.88 -4.22 13.27
N THR A 190 5.34 -3.79 14.45
CA THR A 190 5.19 -2.39 14.88
C THR A 190 6.00 -1.44 13.99
N LYS A 191 7.22 -1.81 13.61
CA LYS A 191 8.03 -1.04 12.64
C LYS A 191 7.30 -0.92 11.31
N GLN A 192 6.73 -2.01 10.81
CA GLN A 192 5.93 -2.04 9.58
C GLN A 192 4.70 -1.12 9.69
N VAL A 193 3.95 -1.19 10.80
CA VAL A 193 2.78 -0.32 11.05
C VAL A 193 3.16 1.16 10.97
N ILE A 194 4.22 1.58 11.66
CA ILE A 194 4.66 2.98 11.65
C ILE A 194 5.07 3.41 10.23
N SER A 195 5.85 2.60 9.53
CA SER A 195 6.27 2.88 8.15
C SER A 195 5.08 2.94 7.20
N ALA A 196 4.12 2.04 7.35
CA ALA A 196 2.89 2.02 6.56
C ALA A 196 2.00 3.25 6.81
N VAL A 197 1.88 3.72 8.06
CA VAL A 197 1.20 5.00 8.36
C VAL A 197 1.86 6.16 7.62
N CYS A 198 3.19 6.27 7.71
CA CYS A 198 3.94 7.35 7.06
C CYS A 198 3.81 7.31 5.53
N MET A 199 3.96 6.12 4.95
CA MET A 199 3.73 5.89 3.51
C MET A 199 2.27 6.17 3.15
N GLY A 200 1.33 5.82 4.00
CA GLY A 200 -0.10 6.08 3.85
C GLY A 200 -0.42 7.55 3.67
N VAL A 201 0.20 8.42 4.47
CA VAL A 201 0.08 9.88 4.33
C VAL A 201 0.62 10.36 2.98
N PHE A 202 1.78 9.85 2.57
CA PHE A 202 2.41 10.19 1.29
C PHE A 202 1.56 9.77 0.09
N LEU A 203 1.09 8.52 0.06
CA LEU A 203 0.27 7.99 -1.04
C LEU A 203 -1.09 8.70 -1.12
N SER A 204 -1.68 9.06 0.03
CA SER A 204 -2.89 9.88 0.08
C SER A 204 -2.65 11.28 -0.50
N ALA A 205 -1.52 11.91 -0.15
CA ALA A 205 -1.13 13.19 -0.71
C ALA A 205 -0.89 13.11 -2.23
N LEU A 206 -0.24 12.06 -2.68
CA LEU A 206 0.01 11.80 -4.10
C LEU A 206 -1.31 11.64 -4.88
N TYR A 207 -2.26 10.88 -4.33
CA TYR A 207 -3.60 10.75 -4.90
C TYR A 207 -4.33 12.09 -5.00
N LEU A 208 -4.30 12.90 -3.93
CA LEU A 208 -4.93 14.22 -3.91
C LEU A 208 -4.31 15.19 -4.92
N GLN A 209 -2.99 15.16 -5.07
CA GLN A 209 -2.25 16.05 -5.98
C GLN A 209 -2.42 15.67 -7.45
N THR A 210 -2.41 14.37 -7.74
CA THR A 210 -2.46 13.86 -9.13
C THR A 210 -3.89 13.67 -9.63
N ASN A 211 -4.85 13.47 -8.72
CA ASN A 211 -6.22 13.05 -9.02
C ASN A 211 -6.29 11.67 -9.73
N HIS A 212 -5.25 10.86 -9.65
CA HIS A 212 -5.17 9.54 -10.30
C HIS A 212 -4.70 8.48 -9.33
N LEU A 213 -5.41 7.36 -9.22
CA LEU A 213 -4.99 6.20 -8.41
C LEU A 213 -3.76 5.49 -8.97
N VAL A 214 -3.50 5.62 -10.27
CA VAL A 214 -2.36 4.95 -10.93
C VAL A 214 -1.02 5.32 -10.28
N PHE A 215 -0.82 6.58 -9.88
CA PHE A 215 0.44 7.00 -9.27
C PHE A 215 0.70 6.36 -7.91
N PRO A 216 -0.22 6.41 -6.92
CA PRO A 216 0.00 5.70 -5.68
C PRO A 216 0.08 4.18 -5.87
N ILE A 217 -0.66 3.57 -6.81
CA ILE A 217 -0.54 2.14 -7.16
C ILE A 217 0.89 1.80 -7.60
N LEU A 218 1.47 2.57 -8.53
CA LEU A 218 2.83 2.33 -9.01
C LEU A 218 3.88 2.52 -7.93
N VAL A 219 3.79 3.60 -7.14
CA VAL A 219 4.73 3.86 -6.04
C VAL A 219 4.64 2.75 -5.00
N HIS A 220 3.43 2.36 -4.60
CA HIS A 220 3.21 1.30 -3.62
C HIS A 220 3.74 -0.05 -4.14
N GLY A 221 3.41 -0.40 -5.38
CA GLY A 221 3.93 -1.62 -6.02
C GLY A 221 5.46 -1.67 -6.09
N LEU A 222 6.13 -0.54 -6.35
CA LEU A 222 7.60 -0.45 -6.33
C LEU A 222 8.18 -0.63 -4.92
N CYS A 223 7.53 -0.06 -3.88
CA CYS A 223 7.96 -0.26 -2.49
C CYS A 223 7.82 -1.74 -2.08
N ASN A 224 6.70 -2.37 -2.46
CA ASN A 224 6.50 -3.80 -2.22
C ASN A 224 7.51 -4.65 -2.98
N PHE A 225 7.80 -4.29 -4.23
CA PHE A 225 8.79 -5.00 -5.04
C PHE A 225 10.17 -5.01 -4.38
N SER A 226 10.63 -3.88 -3.82
CA SER A 226 11.87 -3.80 -3.06
C SER A 226 11.85 -4.79 -1.88
N ASN A 227 10.82 -4.74 -1.03
CA ASN A 227 10.71 -5.64 0.12
C ASN A 227 10.72 -7.13 -0.28
N PHE A 228 10.04 -7.49 -1.37
CA PHE A 228 10.02 -8.87 -1.87
C PHE A 228 11.34 -9.29 -2.52
N LEU A 229 12.00 -8.37 -3.24
CA LEU A 229 13.30 -8.62 -3.84
C LEU A 229 14.32 -9.07 -2.78
N MET A 230 14.34 -8.38 -1.65
CA MET A 230 15.25 -8.69 -0.55
C MET A 230 14.92 -10.02 0.13
N ASN A 231 13.66 -10.23 0.49
CA ASN A 231 13.27 -11.39 1.28
C ASN A 231 13.37 -12.70 0.52
N GLU A 232 12.89 -12.74 -0.73
CA GLU A 232 12.66 -13.98 -1.45
C GLU A 232 13.78 -14.32 -2.45
N ILE A 233 14.29 -13.31 -3.14
CA ILE A 233 15.32 -13.52 -4.16
C ILE A 233 16.67 -13.77 -3.50
N LEU A 234 16.95 -13.10 -2.40
CA LEU A 234 18.24 -13.16 -1.74
C LEU A 234 18.30 -14.16 -0.58
N GLY A 235 17.16 -14.70 -0.14
CA GLY A 235 17.10 -15.55 1.05
C GLY A 235 17.79 -14.86 2.24
N TRP A 236 17.45 -13.58 2.44
CA TRP A 236 18.20 -12.71 3.33
C TRP A 236 17.85 -12.96 4.78
N ASP A 237 18.89 -13.21 5.58
CA ASP A 237 18.78 -13.14 7.02
C ASP A 237 18.95 -11.65 7.41
N TYR A 238 17.86 -10.98 7.74
CA TYR A 238 17.81 -9.56 8.16
C TYR A 238 18.77 -9.21 9.31
N SER A 239 19.32 -10.22 9.99
CA SER A 239 20.26 -10.03 11.10
C SER A 239 21.62 -9.44 10.68
N VAL A 240 21.91 -9.38 9.38
CA VAL A 240 23.24 -9.03 8.84
C VAL A 240 23.41 -7.53 8.56
N TRP A 241 22.30 -6.75 8.38
CA TRP A 241 22.40 -5.32 8.05
C TRP A 241 22.09 -4.39 9.21
N LYS A 242 23.12 -3.81 9.78
CA LYS A 242 23.04 -2.86 10.90
C LYS A 242 22.46 -1.49 10.51
N TYR A 243 22.36 -1.17 9.22
CA TYR A 243 21.90 0.14 8.71
C TYR A 243 20.48 0.13 8.18
N ASP A 244 19.87 -1.03 8.01
CA ASP A 244 18.53 -1.18 7.45
C ASP A 244 17.46 -0.46 8.28
N ASP A 245 17.52 -0.59 9.59
CA ASP A 245 16.62 0.13 10.51
C ASP A 245 16.74 1.65 10.36
N ILE A 246 17.95 2.20 10.18
CA ILE A 246 18.17 3.64 10.06
C ILE A 246 17.58 4.15 8.74
N LEU A 247 17.84 3.47 7.64
CA LEU A 247 17.29 3.84 6.33
C LEU A 247 15.76 3.76 6.34
N GLN A 248 15.18 2.71 6.93
CA GLN A 248 13.73 2.57 7.09
C GLN A 248 13.12 3.79 7.80
N TRP A 249 13.73 4.26 8.89
CA TRP A 249 13.24 5.44 9.62
C TRP A 249 13.44 6.74 8.86
N ILE A 250 14.55 6.89 8.12
CA ILE A 250 14.78 8.04 7.23
C ILE A 250 13.71 8.07 6.13
N LEU A 251 13.42 6.93 5.50
CA LEU A 251 12.39 6.83 4.47
C LEU A 251 10.99 7.10 5.05
N ALA A 252 10.65 6.52 6.19
CA ALA A 252 9.37 6.76 6.86
C ALA A 252 9.20 8.26 7.20
N GLY A 253 10.22 8.91 7.75
CA GLY A 253 10.23 10.34 8.00
C GLY A 253 10.08 11.16 6.70
N GLY A 254 10.79 10.76 5.65
CA GLY A 254 10.70 11.37 4.33
C GLY A 254 9.29 11.28 3.73
N TYR A 255 8.66 10.11 3.78
CA TYR A 255 7.27 9.92 3.37
C TYR A 255 6.31 10.82 4.16
N LEU A 256 6.43 10.84 5.49
CA LEU A 256 5.55 11.65 6.33
C LEU A 256 5.68 13.14 6.04
N LEU A 257 6.90 13.67 6.03
CA LEU A 257 7.15 15.10 5.83
C LEU A 257 6.73 15.56 4.42
N THR A 258 7.09 14.78 3.40
CA THR A 258 6.72 15.07 2.01
C THR A 258 5.21 14.98 1.83
N GLY A 259 4.59 13.94 2.39
CA GLY A 259 3.14 13.76 2.35
C GLY A 259 2.40 14.92 3.01
N MET A 260 2.77 15.31 4.22
CA MET A 260 2.17 16.45 4.93
C MET A 260 2.35 17.77 4.17
N TYR A 261 3.52 18.02 3.58
CA TYR A 261 3.77 19.17 2.75
C TYR A 261 2.85 19.21 1.52
N PHE A 262 2.67 18.10 0.83
CA PHE A 262 1.78 18.03 -0.34
C PHE A 262 0.30 18.13 0.04
N VAL A 263 -0.13 17.59 1.18
CA VAL A 263 -1.49 17.82 1.71
C VAL A 263 -1.70 19.31 1.98
N TYR A 264 -0.73 19.98 2.61
CA TYR A 264 -0.79 21.42 2.82
C TYR A 264 -0.92 22.20 1.49
N ARG A 265 -0.10 21.87 0.49
CA ARG A 265 -0.14 22.49 -0.84
C ARG A 265 -1.49 22.30 -1.52
N TYR A 266 -2.06 21.10 -1.40
CA TYR A 266 -3.39 20.78 -1.93
C TYR A 266 -4.48 21.65 -1.28
N ILE A 267 -4.48 21.73 0.05
CA ILE A 267 -5.45 22.53 0.81
C ILE A 267 -5.33 24.01 0.43
N LYS A 268 -4.12 24.56 0.42
CA LYS A 268 -3.89 25.96 0.05
C LYS A 268 -4.41 26.28 -1.36
N LYS A 269 -4.23 25.35 -2.31
CA LYS A 269 -4.71 25.52 -3.68
C LYS A 269 -6.24 25.43 -3.78
N THR A 270 -6.88 24.51 -3.06
CA THR A 270 -8.32 24.24 -3.17
C THR A 270 -9.19 25.16 -2.34
N THR A 271 -8.71 25.62 -1.19
CA THR A 271 -9.49 26.45 -0.26
C THR A 271 -9.09 27.93 -0.26
N GLY A 272 -7.97 28.30 -0.91
CA GLY A 272 -7.41 29.64 -0.85
C GLY A 272 -6.90 30.05 0.55
N LYS A 273 -6.98 29.17 1.55
CA LYS A 273 -6.59 29.42 2.94
C LYS A 273 -5.34 28.60 3.26
N GLY A 274 -4.26 29.32 3.59
CA GLY A 274 -3.14 28.74 4.34
C GLY A 274 -3.54 28.43 5.81
N TRP A 275 -2.58 27.95 6.60
CA TRP A 275 -2.74 27.68 8.04
C TRP A 275 -3.43 28.82 8.77
#